data_31d0404cce279cb13d04e0b04ac5a56b
#
_entry.id   31d0404cce279cb13d04e0b04ac5a56b
#
_cell.length_a   1.000
_cell.length_b   1.000
_cell.length_c   1.000
_cell.angle_alpha   90.00
_cell.angle_beta   90.00
_cell.angle_gamma   90.00
#
_symmetry.space_group_name_H-M   'P 1'
#
loop_
_entity.id
_entity.type
_entity.pdbx_description
1 polymer ?
#
loop_
_entity_poly.entity_id
_entity_poly.type
_entity_poly.pdbx_seq_one_letter_code
_entity_poly.pdbx_strand_id
1 'polypeptide(L)'
;MESYPAKAPIVVRSIDIEKDIFRPRDEGEEILGSKFSYLNLIGALMYLANSTRPDIAFAVNLLARHNAAPTKHHWVGGKQIQRYLNGTKDLGLFYQKNQDPMLVGYTDAGYLSDPHNARSQTGFIFLHGGTAIS
;
A
#
# COMPACT_ATOMS: atom_id res chain seq x y z
N MET A 1 -3.60 17.58 -15.88
CA MET A 1 -2.76 16.48 -16.40
C MET A 1 -3.43 15.17 -16.00
N GLU A 2 -4.17 14.57 -16.93
CA GLU A 2 -4.84 13.28 -16.70
C GLU A 2 -3.74 12.21 -16.54
N SER A 3 -3.59 11.72 -15.34
CA SER A 3 -2.64 10.64 -15.09
C SER A 3 -3.30 9.33 -15.51
N TYR A 4 -2.70 8.63 -16.46
CA TYR A 4 -3.15 7.31 -16.88
C TYR A 4 -3.34 6.38 -15.68
N PRO A 5 -4.42 5.57 -15.65
CA PRO A 5 -4.66 4.60 -14.61
C PRO A 5 -3.50 3.61 -14.50
N ALA A 6 -3.09 3.30 -13.28
CA ALA A 6 -2.10 2.27 -13.03
C ALA A 6 -2.77 0.90 -12.90
N LYS A 7 -2.14 -0.15 -13.42
CA LYS A 7 -2.67 -1.53 -13.38
C LYS A 7 -2.47 -2.21 -12.02
N ALA A 8 -1.53 -1.71 -11.21
CA ALA A 8 -1.23 -2.24 -9.89
C ALA A 8 -0.95 -1.10 -8.90
N PRO A 9 -1.28 -1.27 -7.61
CA PRO A 9 -1.06 -0.25 -6.59
C PRO A 9 0.42 -0.04 -6.29
N ILE A 10 1.25 -1.02 -6.59
CA ILE A 10 2.68 -1.04 -6.34
C ILE A 10 3.43 -1.25 -7.67
N VAL A 11 4.52 -0.53 -7.86
CA VAL A 11 5.46 -0.86 -8.92
C VAL A 11 6.21 -2.13 -8.51
N VAL A 12 6.43 -3.04 -9.44
CA VAL A 12 7.26 -4.23 -9.20
C VAL A 12 8.58 -3.75 -8.59
N ARG A 13 8.96 -4.31 -7.44
CA ARG A 13 10.23 -3.99 -6.80
C ARG A 13 11.34 -4.20 -7.80
N SER A 14 12.13 -3.16 -8.02
CA SER A 14 13.32 -3.27 -8.85
C SER A 14 14.33 -4.20 -8.16
N ILE A 15 15.01 -5.06 -8.93
CA ILE A 15 16.20 -5.78 -8.46
C ILE A 15 17.31 -4.78 -8.07
N ASP A 16 17.26 -3.59 -8.67
CA ASP A 16 18.11 -2.46 -8.35
C ASP A 16 17.55 -1.76 -7.09
N ILE A 17 18.26 -1.98 -5.97
CA ILE A 17 17.89 -1.46 -4.64
C ILE A 17 17.79 0.07 -4.65
N GLU A 18 18.60 0.76 -5.44
CA GLU A 18 18.61 2.22 -5.53
C GLU A 18 17.34 2.79 -6.20
N LYS A 19 16.69 2.00 -7.04
CA LYS A 19 15.44 2.38 -7.74
C LYS A 19 14.17 1.95 -7.01
N ASP A 20 14.30 1.25 -5.88
CA ASP A 20 13.15 0.84 -5.09
C ASP A 20 12.49 2.06 -4.43
N ILE A 21 11.21 2.32 -4.72
CA ILE A 21 10.45 3.39 -4.09
C ILE A 21 10.21 3.17 -2.58
N PHE A 22 10.47 1.98 -2.09
CA PHE A 22 10.35 1.62 -0.67
C PHE A 22 11.68 1.61 0.06
N ARG A 23 12.77 2.05 -0.58
CA ARG A 23 14.06 2.18 0.08
C ARG A 23 14.05 3.30 1.12
N PRO A 24 14.80 3.20 2.21
CA PRO A 24 15.03 4.31 3.12
C PRO A 24 15.66 5.52 2.40
N ARG A 25 15.58 6.67 3.02
CA ARG A 25 16.26 7.89 2.56
C ARG A 25 17.77 7.71 2.65
N ASP A 26 18.48 8.07 1.59
CA ASP A 26 19.94 8.09 1.59
C ASP A 26 20.50 9.33 2.32
N GLU A 27 21.74 9.24 2.79
CA GLU A 27 22.45 10.39 3.35
C GLU A 27 22.60 11.49 2.28
N GLY A 28 22.08 12.69 2.59
CA GLY A 28 22.10 13.84 1.68
C GLY A 28 20.87 13.95 0.75
N GLU A 29 20.01 12.94 0.68
CA GLU A 29 18.76 13.06 -0.07
C GLU A 29 17.79 14.07 0.60
N GLU A 30 17.22 14.95 -0.20
CA GLU A 30 16.32 16.00 0.29
C GLU A 30 15.02 15.42 0.83
N ILE A 31 14.64 15.83 2.04
CA ILE A 31 13.32 15.51 2.60
C ILE A 31 12.26 16.28 1.83
N LEU A 32 11.15 15.64 1.56
CA LEU A 32 10.02 16.21 0.85
C LEU A 32 9.53 17.49 1.57
N GLY A 33 9.53 18.61 0.86
CA GLY A 33 9.14 19.90 1.42
C GLY A 33 7.68 19.97 1.88
N SER A 34 7.37 20.91 2.77
CA SER A 34 6.05 21.09 3.40
C SER A 34 4.88 21.34 2.43
N LYS A 35 5.16 21.78 1.20
CA LYS A 35 4.13 21.89 0.13
C LYS A 35 3.51 20.55 -0.27
N PHE A 36 4.17 19.44 0.04
CA PHE A 36 3.67 18.10 -0.21
C PHE A 36 3.08 17.54 1.08
N SER A 37 1.79 17.32 1.08
CA SER A 37 1.10 16.74 2.24
C SER A 37 1.22 15.21 2.24
N TYR A 38 2.45 14.69 2.39
CA TYR A 38 2.70 13.24 2.35
C TYR A 38 1.93 12.51 3.45
N LEU A 39 2.00 13.01 4.68
CA LEU A 39 1.31 12.40 5.81
C LEU A 39 -0.21 12.31 5.59
N ASN A 40 -0.81 13.39 5.04
CA ASN A 40 -2.25 13.38 4.74
C ASN A 40 -2.58 12.41 3.61
N LEU A 41 -1.74 12.31 2.59
CA LEU A 41 -1.92 11.33 1.51
C LEU A 41 -1.89 9.90 2.07
N ILE A 42 -0.87 9.55 2.85
CA ILE A 42 -0.75 8.21 3.44
C ILE A 42 -1.89 7.93 4.42
N GLY A 43 -2.28 8.91 5.24
CA GLY A 43 -3.43 8.78 6.15
C GLY A 43 -4.74 8.48 5.42
N ALA A 44 -5.03 9.19 4.33
CA ALA A 44 -6.21 8.96 3.51
C ALA A 44 -6.18 7.58 2.83
N LEU A 45 -5.03 7.17 2.29
CA LEU A 45 -4.85 5.85 1.68
C LEU A 45 -4.99 4.72 2.71
N MET A 46 -4.47 4.91 3.93
CA MET A 46 -4.59 3.94 5.01
C MET A 46 -6.04 3.79 5.47
N TYR A 47 -6.79 4.89 5.55
CA TYR A 47 -8.22 4.84 5.81
C TYR A 47 -8.97 3.99 4.77
N LEU A 48 -8.70 4.21 3.48
CA LEU A 48 -9.30 3.42 2.41
C LEU A 48 -8.89 1.95 2.47
N ALA A 49 -7.62 1.65 2.74
CA ALA A 49 -7.11 0.28 2.87
C ALA A 49 -7.86 -0.50 3.96
N ASN A 50 -8.07 0.14 5.10
CA ASN A 50 -8.74 -0.49 6.25
C ASN A 50 -10.27 -0.55 6.12
N SER A 51 -10.88 0.32 5.30
CA SER A 51 -12.33 0.41 5.18
C SER A 51 -12.89 -0.43 4.03
N THR A 52 -12.36 -0.25 2.80
CA THR A 52 -12.98 -0.79 1.59
C THR A 52 -12.01 -1.33 0.55
N ARG A 53 -10.70 -1.05 0.69
CA ARG A 53 -9.68 -1.36 -0.32
C ARG A 53 -8.49 -2.13 0.27
N PRO A 54 -8.69 -3.37 0.76
CA PRO A 54 -7.59 -4.19 1.30
C PRO A 54 -6.49 -4.49 0.28
N ASP A 55 -6.77 -4.39 -1.00
CA ASP A 55 -5.83 -4.58 -2.11
C ASP A 55 -4.67 -3.57 -2.13
N ILE A 56 -4.84 -2.39 -1.52
CA ILE A 56 -3.75 -1.41 -1.39
C ILE A 56 -3.01 -1.47 -0.05
N ALA A 57 -3.45 -2.28 0.91
CA ALA A 57 -2.95 -2.29 2.29
C ALA A 57 -1.44 -2.50 2.36
N PHE A 58 -0.90 -3.45 1.62
CA PHE A 58 0.54 -3.74 1.59
C PHE A 58 1.35 -2.53 1.13
N ALA A 59 0.99 -1.92 -0.01
CA ALA A 59 1.70 -0.78 -0.58
C ALA A 59 1.67 0.45 0.35
N VAL A 60 0.50 0.72 0.96
CA VAL A 60 0.33 1.85 1.89
C VAL A 60 1.16 1.64 3.15
N ASN A 61 1.17 0.43 3.73
CA ASN A 61 1.97 0.13 4.91
C ASN A 61 3.47 0.26 4.67
N LEU A 62 3.96 -0.14 3.49
CA LEU A 62 5.36 0.06 3.11
C LEU A 62 5.73 1.54 3.07
N LEU A 63 4.91 2.37 2.42
CA LEU A 63 5.14 3.82 2.34
C LEU A 63 5.00 4.52 3.68
N ALA A 64 4.10 4.06 4.56
CA ALA A 64 3.89 4.63 5.90
C ALA A 64 5.14 4.55 6.79
N ARG A 65 6.05 3.61 6.53
CA ARG A 65 7.34 3.51 7.24
C ARG A 65 8.21 4.75 7.09
N HIS A 66 8.00 5.53 6.04
CA HIS A 66 8.79 6.72 5.69
C HIS A 66 8.12 8.04 6.07
N ASN A 67 7.06 8.02 6.90
CA ASN A 67 6.31 9.21 7.30
C ASN A 67 7.16 10.27 8.00
N ALA A 68 8.21 9.87 8.73
CA ALA A 68 9.08 10.78 9.47
C ALA A 68 10.02 11.61 8.56
N ALA A 69 10.46 11.01 7.45
CA ALA A 69 11.40 11.65 6.53
C ALA A 69 11.13 11.18 5.07
N PRO A 70 9.96 11.54 4.51
CA PRO A 70 9.62 11.13 3.16
C PRO A 70 10.48 11.86 2.14
N THR A 71 10.76 11.20 1.02
CA THR A 71 11.47 11.77 -0.10
C THR A 71 10.58 11.82 -1.35
N LYS A 72 11.11 12.37 -2.44
CA LYS A 72 10.36 12.49 -3.69
C LYS A 72 9.93 11.14 -4.27
N HIS A 73 10.74 10.09 -4.10
CA HIS A 73 10.36 8.76 -4.61
C HIS A 73 9.22 8.15 -3.80
N HIS A 74 9.16 8.36 -2.46
CA HIS A 74 8.01 7.96 -1.65
C HIS A 74 6.71 8.66 -2.09
N TRP A 75 6.81 9.95 -2.44
CA TRP A 75 5.67 10.70 -2.99
C TRP A 75 5.17 10.10 -4.31
N VAL A 76 6.09 9.74 -5.20
CA VAL A 76 5.76 9.07 -6.47
C VAL A 76 5.06 7.73 -6.21
N GLY A 77 5.51 6.96 -5.21
CA GLY A 77 4.83 5.73 -4.78
C GLY A 77 3.39 5.97 -4.33
N GLY A 78 3.15 6.98 -3.48
CA GLY A 78 1.80 7.37 -3.07
C GLY A 78 0.91 7.80 -4.24
N LYS A 79 1.47 8.53 -5.21
CA LYS A 79 0.77 8.89 -6.46
C LYS A 79 0.46 7.68 -7.34
N GLN A 80 1.31 6.65 -7.31
CA GLN A 80 1.04 5.39 -8.02
C GLN A 80 -0.20 4.70 -7.47
N ILE A 81 -0.33 4.60 -6.14
CA ILE A 81 -1.53 4.05 -5.48
C ILE A 81 -2.78 4.87 -5.87
N GLN A 82 -2.67 6.19 -5.85
CA GLN A 82 -3.78 7.07 -6.24
C GLN A 82 -4.23 6.85 -7.70
N ARG A 83 -3.28 6.65 -8.63
CA ARG A 83 -3.58 6.32 -10.03
C ARG A 83 -4.24 4.96 -10.18
N TYR A 84 -3.80 3.97 -9.39
CA TYR A 84 -4.44 2.66 -9.34
C TYR A 84 -5.89 2.75 -8.86
N LEU A 85 -6.14 3.48 -7.76
CA LEU A 85 -7.49 3.72 -7.25
C LEU A 85 -8.39 4.41 -8.27
N ASN A 86 -7.86 5.38 -9.00
CA ASN A 86 -8.60 6.06 -10.09
C ASN A 86 -9.00 5.11 -11.22
N GLY A 87 -8.14 4.14 -11.54
CA GLY A 87 -8.42 3.12 -12.57
C GLY A 87 -9.30 1.97 -12.11
N THR A 88 -9.55 1.87 -10.80
CA THR A 88 -10.30 0.75 -10.20
C THR A 88 -11.45 1.24 -9.31
N LYS A 89 -12.10 2.33 -9.67
CA LYS A 89 -13.20 2.94 -8.89
C LYS A 89 -14.38 2.00 -8.72
N ASP A 90 -14.61 1.14 -9.70
CA ASP A 90 -15.72 0.18 -9.71
C ASP A 90 -15.41 -1.12 -8.95
N LEU A 91 -14.17 -1.29 -8.47
CA LEU A 91 -13.82 -2.41 -7.59
C LEU A 91 -14.29 -2.14 -6.17
N GLY A 92 -14.96 -3.12 -5.59
CA GLY A 92 -15.44 -3.08 -4.22
C GLY A 92 -15.56 -4.47 -3.61
N LEU A 93 -15.79 -4.51 -2.31
CA LEU A 93 -16.11 -5.73 -1.60
C LEU A 93 -17.61 -6.02 -1.78
N PHE A 94 -17.93 -7.23 -2.21
CA PHE A 94 -19.31 -7.66 -2.41
C PHE A 94 -19.67 -8.74 -1.40
N TYR A 95 -20.68 -8.47 -0.56
CA TYR A 95 -21.20 -9.37 0.44
C TYR A 95 -22.51 -9.98 -0.03
N GLN A 96 -22.49 -11.29 -0.28
CA GLN A 96 -23.69 -12.00 -0.77
C GLN A 96 -24.55 -12.46 0.42
N LYS A 97 -25.85 -12.20 0.35
CA LYS A 97 -26.79 -12.46 1.45
C LYS A 97 -26.95 -13.95 1.82
N ASN A 98 -26.75 -14.86 0.89
CA ASN A 98 -27.05 -16.29 1.06
C ASN A 98 -25.80 -17.18 1.08
N GLN A 99 -24.63 -16.63 1.38
CA GLN A 99 -23.42 -17.45 1.56
C GLN A 99 -23.35 -18.04 2.97
N ASP A 100 -22.73 -19.20 3.09
CA ASP A 100 -22.42 -19.82 4.35
C ASP A 100 -21.65 -18.81 5.24
N PRO A 101 -22.13 -18.49 6.44
CA PRO A 101 -21.54 -17.47 7.31
C PRO A 101 -20.21 -17.92 7.93
N MET A 102 -19.45 -18.75 7.24
CA MET A 102 -18.16 -19.25 7.74
C MET A 102 -17.13 -18.12 7.77
N LEU A 103 -16.50 -17.93 8.92
CA LEU A 103 -15.36 -17.05 9.10
C LEU A 103 -14.08 -17.83 8.85
N VAL A 104 -13.29 -17.38 7.89
CA VAL A 104 -12.00 -18.01 7.52
C VAL A 104 -10.88 -16.98 7.65
N GLY A 105 -9.82 -17.32 8.37
CA GLY A 105 -8.62 -16.50 8.51
C GLY A 105 -7.45 -17.11 7.75
N TYR A 106 -6.72 -16.27 7.02
CA TYR A 106 -5.44 -16.60 6.39
C TYR A 106 -4.35 -15.74 7.00
N THR A 107 -3.19 -16.33 7.23
CA THR A 107 -2.01 -15.62 7.72
C THR A 107 -0.82 -15.90 6.80
N ASP A 108 -0.01 -14.88 6.61
CA ASP A 108 1.25 -14.98 5.87
C ASP A 108 2.39 -14.39 6.72
N ALA A 109 3.54 -15.07 6.72
CA ALA A 109 4.73 -14.66 7.44
C ALA A 109 5.89 -14.51 6.46
N GLY A 110 6.07 -13.28 5.94
CA GLY A 110 7.19 -12.94 5.08
C GLY A 110 8.49 -12.77 5.87
N TYR A 111 9.26 -13.84 6.04
CA TYR A 111 10.56 -13.79 6.73
C TYR A 111 11.55 -12.93 5.93
N LEU A 112 12.18 -11.95 6.61
CA LEU A 112 13.16 -11.02 6.02
C LEU A 112 12.69 -10.36 4.70
N SER A 113 11.41 -10.09 4.58
CA SER A 113 10.81 -9.55 3.35
C SER A 113 11.20 -8.08 3.05
N ASP A 114 11.78 -7.37 4.02
CA ASP A 114 12.35 -6.03 3.81
C ASP A 114 13.84 -6.16 3.49
N PRO A 115 14.27 -5.95 2.23
CA PRO A 115 15.67 -6.11 1.83
C PRO A 115 16.59 -5.03 2.39
N HIS A 116 16.04 -3.89 2.85
CA HIS A 116 16.82 -2.76 3.34
C HIS A 116 17.15 -2.88 4.84
N ASN A 117 16.23 -3.40 5.64
CA ASN A 117 16.37 -3.45 7.10
C ASN A 117 16.32 -4.87 7.67
N ALA A 118 16.29 -5.90 6.82
CA ALA A 118 16.16 -7.31 7.20
C ALA A 118 14.99 -7.56 8.18
N ARG A 119 13.86 -6.85 8.00
CA ARG A 119 12.67 -7.01 8.82
C ARG A 119 11.70 -7.99 8.17
N SER A 120 11.09 -8.82 9.00
CA SER A 120 9.98 -9.67 8.60
C SER A 120 8.68 -8.87 8.55
N GLN A 121 7.80 -9.26 7.65
CA GLN A 121 6.46 -8.70 7.56
C GLN A 121 5.44 -9.82 7.69
N THR A 122 4.41 -9.61 8.50
CA THR A 122 3.27 -10.50 8.61
C THR A 122 2.06 -9.87 7.93
N GLY A 123 1.26 -10.71 7.29
CA GLY A 123 -0.03 -10.33 6.75
C GLY A 123 -1.10 -11.28 7.29
N PHE A 124 -2.31 -10.79 7.38
CA PHE A 124 -3.48 -11.62 7.64
C PHE A 124 -4.68 -11.08 6.86
N ILE A 125 -5.64 -11.94 6.60
CA ILE A 125 -6.92 -11.57 6.03
C ILE A 125 -8.01 -12.46 6.63
N PHE A 126 -9.11 -11.85 7.05
CA PHE A 126 -10.30 -12.58 7.45
C PHE A 126 -11.37 -12.43 6.39
N LEU A 127 -11.98 -13.55 6.03
CA LEU A 127 -13.09 -13.61 5.09
C LEU A 127 -14.35 -14.05 5.82
N HIS A 128 -15.47 -13.41 5.49
CA HIS A 128 -16.81 -13.85 5.88
C HIS A 128 -17.62 -14.10 4.61
N GLY A 129 -18.14 -15.31 4.47
CA GLY A 129 -18.83 -15.69 3.24
C GLY A 129 -17.98 -15.51 1.97
N GLY A 130 -16.67 -15.73 2.04
CA GLY A 130 -15.75 -15.56 0.92
C GLY A 130 -15.32 -14.11 0.61
N THR A 131 -15.83 -13.13 1.34
CA THR A 131 -15.48 -11.71 1.15
C THR A 131 -14.66 -11.18 2.32
N ALA A 132 -13.62 -10.40 2.02
CA ALA A 132 -12.72 -9.83 3.03
C ALA A 132 -13.47 -8.87 3.97
N ILE A 133 -13.21 -8.98 5.29
CA ILE A 133 -13.76 -8.11 6.33
C ILE A 133 -12.68 -7.41 7.16
N SER A 134 -11.44 -7.91 7.13
CA SER A 134 -10.27 -7.31 7.78
C SER A 134 -8.99 -7.83 7.14
#